data_6769eeee6f747b209966314cd1aa59ef
#
_entry.id   6769eeee6f747b209966314cd1aa59ef
#
_cell.length_a   1.000
_cell.length_b   1.000
_cell.length_c   1.000
_cell.angle_alpha   90.00
_cell.angle_beta   90.00
_cell.angle_gamma   90.00
#
_symmetry.space_group_name_H-M   'P 1'
#
loop_
_entity.id
_entity.type
_entity.pdbx_description
1 polymer ?
#
loop_
_entity_poly.entity_id
_entity_poly.type
_entity_poly.pdbx_seq_one_letter_code
_entity_poly.pdbx_strand_id
1 'polypeptide(L)'
;MTAFRQFAILEQNTAGPRPGKGRLTVAILDLEHAIEKDVDSYGTVLIAQPPQVRSGKKNDFMIGTFLTPQGSAEFKIWEERTFATVQEHGVGIYDVETTGSEFNGAIYLTVRRIQPSTDSSLKNTDFLPQLPRERLSSFWKEVSSKLMERGVSYKCWKLIQEILNDPELEGRFFLEGAAIYYHDNKVGGLVYHTSKMLNLLAALLENEPELKASADLLCCGMALHDIGKVFEYRDLGPGKYWYANHRIRGIEFIARHKDEIIEAYDEDFYRQLQCIIAEHHGEYGDRPSTIAAAIVHFIDTAESQITGLLESQIENQGKRVRNSDWGWLEPIPLGQSGKPKKPQD
;
A
#
# COMPACT_ATOMS: atom_id res chain seq x y z
N MET A 1 -8.25 11.09 -21.94
CA MET A 1 -6.88 10.78 -22.44
C MET A 1 -5.78 11.04 -21.42
N THR A 2 -5.96 11.87 -20.40
CA THR A 2 -4.88 12.33 -19.49
C THR A 2 -4.54 11.35 -18.36
N ALA A 3 -5.51 10.63 -17.78
CA ALA A 3 -5.26 9.59 -16.76
C ALA A 3 -4.39 8.42 -17.26
N PHE A 4 -4.38 8.21 -18.59
CA PHE A 4 -3.50 7.24 -19.25
C PHE A 4 -2.02 7.61 -19.22
N ARG A 5 -1.68 8.90 -19.07
CA ARG A 5 -0.25 9.30 -19.03
C ARG A 5 0.45 8.85 -17.75
N GLN A 6 -0.23 8.78 -16.60
CA GLN A 6 0.44 8.33 -15.37
C GLN A 6 0.55 6.81 -15.28
N PHE A 7 -0.44 6.05 -15.75
CA PHE A 7 -0.22 4.62 -15.98
C PHE A 7 0.87 4.38 -17.04
N ALA A 8 1.01 5.27 -18.05
CA ALA A 8 2.08 5.22 -19.05
C ALA A 8 3.46 5.68 -18.49
N ILE A 9 3.52 6.57 -17.50
CA ILE A 9 4.76 6.89 -16.78
C ILE A 9 5.24 5.69 -15.98
N LEU A 10 4.31 4.90 -15.45
CA LEU A 10 4.61 3.62 -14.82
C LEU A 10 5.11 2.58 -15.85
N GLU A 11 4.66 2.63 -17.12
CA GLU A 11 5.13 1.76 -18.21
C GLU A 11 6.55 2.14 -18.70
N GLN A 12 6.92 3.42 -18.73
CA GLN A 12 8.25 3.85 -19.17
C GLN A 12 9.38 3.46 -18.21
N ASN A 13 9.08 3.17 -16.95
CA ASN A 13 10.06 2.70 -15.97
C ASN A 13 10.27 1.17 -15.97
N THR A 14 9.60 0.41 -16.84
CA THR A 14 9.72 -1.06 -16.91
C THR A 14 10.58 -1.57 -18.07
N ALA A 15 11.16 -0.69 -18.91
CA ALA A 15 12.21 -1.10 -19.83
C ALA A 15 13.48 -1.36 -19.01
N GLY A 16 13.70 -2.59 -18.61
CA GLY A 16 14.93 -3.02 -17.98
C GLY A 16 16.14 -2.59 -18.83
N PRO A 17 17.26 -2.19 -18.21
CA PRO A 17 18.45 -1.83 -18.96
C PRO A 17 18.88 -3.02 -19.82
N ARG A 18 19.16 -2.78 -21.10
CA ARG A 18 19.82 -3.78 -21.94
C ARG A 18 21.11 -4.19 -21.24
N PRO A 19 21.45 -5.48 -21.15
CA PRO A 19 22.64 -5.93 -20.43
C PRO A 19 23.88 -5.32 -21.04
N GLY A 20 24.45 -4.34 -20.34
CA GLY A 20 25.79 -3.84 -20.55
C GLY A 20 26.78 -4.90 -20.08
N LYS A 21 27.76 -5.26 -20.88
CA LYS A 21 28.80 -6.23 -20.56
C LYS A 21 29.50 -5.85 -19.24
N GLY A 22 29.37 -6.70 -18.20
CA GLY A 22 30.36 -6.79 -17.15
C GLY A 22 30.00 -6.47 -15.70
N ARG A 23 28.72 -6.54 -15.27
CA ARG A 23 28.40 -6.60 -13.82
C ARG A 23 27.34 -7.67 -13.61
N LEU A 24 27.65 -8.64 -12.75
CA LEU A 24 26.64 -9.57 -12.24
C LEU A 24 25.68 -8.73 -11.35
N THR A 25 24.54 -8.36 -11.90
CA THR A 25 23.43 -7.86 -11.08
C THR A 25 22.97 -9.00 -10.22
N VAL A 26 23.04 -8.84 -8.91
CA VAL A 26 22.53 -9.82 -7.96
C VAL A 26 21.01 -9.80 -8.07
N ALA A 27 20.40 -10.96 -8.32
CA ALA A 27 18.94 -11.07 -8.39
C ALA A 27 18.32 -10.80 -7.02
N ILE A 28 17.07 -10.31 -7.01
CA ILE A 28 16.29 -10.24 -5.76
C ILE A 28 16.17 -11.65 -5.18
N LEU A 29 16.30 -11.76 -3.85
CA LEU A 29 16.26 -13.04 -3.15
C LEU A 29 14.91 -13.73 -3.41
N ASP A 30 14.98 -14.97 -3.89
CA ASP A 30 13.81 -15.83 -3.98
C ASP A 30 13.42 -16.29 -2.57
N LEU A 31 12.42 -15.62 -2.00
CA LEU A 31 12.03 -15.81 -0.62
C LEU A 31 11.39 -17.18 -0.39
N GLU A 32 10.60 -17.69 -1.35
CA GLU A 32 9.95 -19.00 -1.23
C GLU A 32 11.00 -20.12 -1.09
N HIS A 33 12.08 -20.01 -1.86
CA HIS A 33 13.20 -20.95 -1.79
C HIS A 33 14.08 -20.73 -0.56
N ALA A 34 14.35 -19.47 -0.21
CA ALA A 34 15.26 -19.11 0.89
C ALA A 34 14.73 -19.52 2.27
N ILE A 35 13.41 -19.58 2.47
CA ILE A 35 12.79 -19.99 3.74
C ILE A 35 12.73 -21.52 3.92
N GLU A 36 13.10 -22.30 2.92
CA GLU A 36 13.19 -23.75 3.08
C GLU A 36 14.31 -24.09 4.09
N LYS A 37 14.04 -25.04 4.98
CA LYS A 37 14.98 -25.40 6.05
C LYS A 37 16.29 -25.94 5.48
N ASP A 38 17.40 -25.44 6.04
CA ASP A 38 18.78 -25.82 5.69
C ASP A 38 19.16 -25.51 4.22
N VAL A 39 18.41 -24.61 3.56
CA VAL A 39 18.72 -24.15 2.20
C VAL A 39 19.56 -22.88 2.26
N ASP A 40 20.71 -22.90 1.62
CA ASP A 40 21.56 -21.72 1.44
C ASP A 40 21.07 -20.93 0.21
N SER A 41 20.89 -19.63 0.37
CA SER A 41 20.40 -18.74 -0.66
C SER A 41 21.19 -17.44 -0.71
N TYR A 42 21.26 -16.84 -1.90
CA TYR A 42 21.92 -15.58 -2.14
C TYR A 42 21.03 -14.66 -2.95
N GLY A 43 20.97 -13.40 -2.57
CA GLY A 43 20.16 -12.43 -3.31
C GLY A 43 20.16 -11.04 -2.67
N THR A 44 19.42 -10.12 -3.28
CA THR A 44 19.26 -8.76 -2.79
C THR A 44 17.91 -8.63 -2.07
N VAL A 45 17.90 -7.94 -0.94
CA VAL A 45 16.73 -7.71 -0.07
C VAL A 45 16.63 -6.25 0.36
N LEU A 46 15.45 -5.82 0.80
CA LEU A 46 15.25 -4.53 1.46
C LEU A 46 15.08 -4.71 2.97
N ILE A 47 15.82 -3.93 3.74
CA ILE A 47 15.54 -3.66 5.16
C ILE A 47 14.84 -2.29 5.22
N ALA A 48 13.52 -2.29 5.41
CA ALA A 48 12.74 -1.05 5.43
C ALA A 48 12.61 -0.43 6.82
N GLN A 49 12.85 -1.22 7.89
CA GLN A 49 12.78 -0.76 9.27
C GLN A 49 14.06 -1.12 10.02
N PRO A 50 14.52 -0.26 10.97
CA PRO A 50 15.71 -0.53 11.74
C PRO A 50 15.61 -1.87 12.49
N PRO A 51 16.55 -2.81 12.28
CA PRO A 51 16.61 -4.05 13.04
C PRO A 51 16.95 -3.78 14.51
N GLN A 52 16.62 -4.74 15.37
CA GLN A 52 16.84 -4.67 16.80
C GLN A 52 17.95 -5.63 17.23
N VAL A 53 18.83 -5.18 18.11
CA VAL A 53 19.75 -6.08 18.82
C VAL A 53 19.04 -6.60 20.07
N ARG A 54 19.08 -7.91 20.28
CA ARG A 54 18.52 -8.61 21.44
C ARG A 54 19.55 -9.45 22.12
N SER A 55 19.50 -9.48 23.45
CA SER A 55 20.38 -10.33 24.25
C SER A 55 19.88 -11.77 24.24
N GLY A 56 20.71 -12.67 23.75
CA GLY A 56 20.51 -14.12 23.80
C GLY A 56 21.12 -14.74 25.04
N LYS A 57 20.91 -16.07 25.23
CA LYS A 57 21.47 -16.80 26.38
C LYS A 57 23.01 -16.85 26.39
N LYS A 58 23.65 -16.79 25.24
CA LYS A 58 25.12 -16.88 25.11
C LYS A 58 25.72 -15.60 24.50
N ASN A 59 25.10 -15.08 23.45
CA ASN A 59 25.57 -13.90 22.72
C ASN A 59 24.37 -13.05 22.32
N ASP A 60 24.62 -11.76 22.11
CA ASP A 60 23.65 -10.89 21.46
C ASP A 60 23.46 -11.28 20.00
N PHE A 61 22.29 -10.98 19.45
CA PHE A 61 21.95 -11.19 18.05
C PHE A 61 21.09 -10.07 17.53
N MET A 62 21.18 -9.80 16.24
CA MET A 62 20.29 -8.85 15.58
C MET A 62 19.11 -9.60 14.97
N ILE A 63 17.91 -9.01 15.10
CA ILE A 63 16.68 -9.49 14.48
C ILE A 63 16.02 -8.36 13.68
N GLY A 64 15.49 -8.68 12.53
CA GLY A 64 14.77 -7.74 11.67
C GLY A 64 13.95 -8.46 10.61
N THR A 65 13.50 -7.72 9.62
CA THR A 65 12.66 -8.23 8.53
C THR A 65 13.29 -7.87 7.19
N PHE A 66 13.46 -8.87 6.33
CA PHE A 66 13.75 -8.70 4.91
C PHE A 66 12.45 -8.61 4.14
N LEU A 67 12.41 -7.69 3.17
CA LEU A 67 11.32 -7.55 2.22
C LEU A 67 11.80 -7.94 0.83
N THR A 68 10.93 -8.65 0.11
CA THR A 68 11.02 -8.97 -1.32
C THR A 68 9.64 -8.84 -1.95
N PRO A 69 9.48 -8.80 -3.28
CA PRO A 69 8.16 -8.75 -3.92
C PRO A 69 7.24 -9.93 -3.57
N GLN A 70 7.81 -11.05 -3.13
CA GLN A 70 7.09 -12.25 -2.71
C GLN A 70 6.52 -12.14 -1.29
N GLY A 71 7.03 -11.20 -0.48
CA GLY A 71 6.62 -10.99 0.90
C GLY A 71 7.76 -10.61 1.82
N SER A 72 7.65 -11.02 3.08
CA SER A 72 8.62 -10.73 4.12
C SER A 72 9.08 -11.98 4.86
N ALA A 73 10.32 -11.96 5.37
CA ALA A 73 10.83 -13.00 6.27
C ALA A 73 11.61 -12.39 7.42
N GLU A 74 11.45 -12.95 8.62
CA GLU A 74 12.30 -12.63 9.76
C GLU A 74 13.73 -13.08 9.46
N PHE A 75 14.72 -12.25 9.80
CA PHE A 75 16.12 -12.66 9.76
C PHE A 75 16.77 -12.53 11.13
N LYS A 76 17.83 -13.35 11.34
CA LYS A 76 18.71 -13.25 12.51
C LYS A 76 20.16 -13.24 12.09
N ILE A 77 20.94 -12.34 12.69
CA ILE A 77 22.40 -12.26 12.55
C ILE A 77 23.01 -12.56 13.92
N TRP A 78 23.80 -13.63 13.97
CA TRP A 78 24.41 -14.10 15.21
C TRP A 78 25.85 -13.61 15.40
N GLU A 79 26.50 -13.20 14.31
CA GLU A 79 27.86 -12.74 14.31
C GLU A 79 27.94 -11.23 14.44
N GLU A 80 28.60 -10.74 15.49
CA GLU A 80 28.68 -9.32 15.83
C GLU A 80 29.28 -8.47 14.70
N ARG A 81 30.30 -9.00 13.99
CA ARG A 81 30.89 -8.31 12.85
C ARG A 81 29.91 -8.14 11.69
N THR A 82 29.04 -9.10 11.49
CA THR A 82 28.04 -9.09 10.42
C THR A 82 26.92 -8.10 10.72
N PHE A 83 26.44 -8.02 11.97
CA PHE A 83 25.41 -7.01 12.27
C PHE A 83 25.95 -5.59 12.47
N ALA A 84 27.25 -5.41 12.75
CA ALA A 84 27.88 -4.09 12.76
C ALA A 84 27.71 -3.36 11.42
N THR A 85 27.75 -4.07 10.30
CA THR A 85 27.48 -3.51 8.96
C THR A 85 26.07 -2.90 8.86
N VAL A 86 25.06 -3.60 9.41
CA VAL A 86 23.67 -3.09 9.39
C VAL A 86 23.49 -1.92 10.37
N GLN A 87 24.17 -1.95 11.51
CA GLN A 87 24.16 -0.82 12.46
C GLN A 87 24.77 0.45 11.86
N GLU A 88 25.83 0.31 11.06
CA GLU A 88 26.50 1.44 10.41
C GLU A 88 25.65 2.06 9.28
N HIS A 89 25.01 1.22 8.46
CA HIS A 89 24.33 1.66 7.25
C HIS A 89 22.80 1.82 7.43
N GLY A 90 22.21 1.18 8.45
CA GLY A 90 20.78 1.30 8.79
C GLY A 90 19.84 0.60 7.82
N VAL A 91 18.72 1.27 7.50
CA VAL A 91 17.75 0.77 6.52
C VAL A 91 18.27 0.96 5.10
N GLY A 92 17.92 0.03 4.19
CA GLY A 92 18.39 0.11 2.80
C GLY A 92 18.35 -1.24 2.09
N ILE A 93 18.92 -1.26 0.89
CA ILE A 93 19.00 -2.44 0.03
C ILE A 93 20.34 -3.13 0.29
N TYR A 94 20.29 -4.44 0.54
CA TYR A 94 21.45 -5.25 0.90
C TYR A 94 21.55 -6.49 0.04
N ASP A 95 22.78 -6.86 -0.31
CA ASP A 95 23.11 -8.18 -0.83
C ASP A 95 23.38 -9.11 0.35
N VAL A 96 22.72 -10.27 0.39
CA VAL A 96 22.77 -11.21 1.52
C VAL A 96 23.07 -12.63 1.09
N GLU A 97 23.75 -13.36 1.96
CA GLU A 97 23.85 -14.82 1.97
C GLU A 97 23.12 -15.34 3.21
N THR A 98 22.12 -16.20 3.01
CA THR A 98 21.25 -16.67 4.08
C THR A 98 21.09 -18.17 4.06
N THR A 99 20.71 -18.73 5.21
CA THR A 99 20.30 -20.14 5.34
C THR A 99 18.92 -20.17 6.00
N GLY A 100 17.97 -20.89 5.41
CA GLY A 100 16.66 -21.12 6.01
C GLY A 100 16.82 -21.89 7.32
N SER A 101 16.18 -21.41 8.38
CA SER A 101 16.29 -21.95 9.74
C SER A 101 14.91 -22.07 10.39
N GLU A 102 14.76 -23.04 11.29
CA GLU A 102 13.52 -23.26 12.03
C GLU A 102 13.81 -23.39 13.53
N PHE A 103 13.04 -22.71 14.35
CA PHE A 103 13.08 -22.86 15.80
C PHE A 103 11.68 -22.78 16.41
N ASN A 104 11.27 -23.79 17.14
CA ASN A 104 9.92 -23.90 17.73
C ASN A 104 8.79 -23.69 16.72
N GLY A 105 8.93 -24.20 15.51
CA GLY A 105 7.96 -24.04 14.42
C GLY A 105 7.94 -22.66 13.74
N ALA A 106 8.79 -21.72 14.16
CA ALA A 106 8.98 -20.45 13.49
C ALA A 106 10.14 -20.54 12.51
N ILE A 107 9.87 -20.15 11.25
CA ILE A 107 10.86 -20.12 10.17
C ILE A 107 11.48 -18.72 10.11
N TYR A 108 12.79 -18.66 9.94
CA TYR A 108 13.55 -17.41 9.77
C TYR A 108 14.79 -17.64 8.93
N LEU A 109 15.39 -16.57 8.44
CA LEU A 109 16.65 -16.61 7.71
C LEU A 109 17.84 -16.33 8.63
N THR A 110 18.76 -17.26 8.75
CA THR A 110 20.07 -17.00 9.38
C THR A 110 20.97 -16.32 8.36
N VAL A 111 21.39 -15.10 8.64
CA VAL A 111 22.28 -14.33 7.76
C VAL A 111 23.73 -14.71 8.04
N ARG A 112 24.43 -15.15 7.01
CA ARG A 112 25.86 -15.46 7.05
C ARG A 112 26.71 -14.29 6.58
N ARG A 113 26.21 -13.54 5.59
CA ARG A 113 26.88 -12.37 5.03
C ARG A 113 25.87 -11.33 4.63
N ILE A 114 26.18 -10.07 4.85
CA ILE A 114 25.37 -8.92 4.47
C ILE A 114 26.25 -7.74 4.13
N GLN A 115 25.93 -7.06 3.05
CA GLN A 115 26.60 -5.81 2.65
C GLN A 115 25.60 -4.90 1.93
N PRO A 116 25.75 -3.57 2.03
CA PRO A 116 24.92 -2.66 1.23
C PRO A 116 25.05 -2.98 -0.25
N SER A 117 23.92 -3.02 -0.96
CA SER A 117 23.96 -3.28 -2.40
C SER A 117 24.61 -2.11 -3.14
N THR A 118 25.43 -2.42 -4.11
CA THR A 118 26.07 -1.43 -4.98
C THR A 118 25.31 -1.18 -6.27
N ASP A 119 24.18 -1.84 -6.46
CA ASP A 119 23.33 -1.66 -7.64
C ASP A 119 22.42 -0.44 -7.46
N SER A 120 22.86 0.70 -8.02
CA SER A 120 22.13 1.98 -7.96
C SER A 120 20.85 2.01 -8.82
N SER A 121 20.56 0.98 -9.60
CA SER A 121 19.33 0.89 -10.39
C SER A 121 18.14 0.39 -9.55
N LEU A 122 18.40 -0.30 -8.44
CA LEU A 122 17.39 -0.83 -7.54
C LEU A 122 16.74 0.29 -6.71
N LYS A 123 15.42 0.19 -6.56
CA LYS A 123 14.60 1.09 -5.73
C LYS A 123 13.92 0.28 -4.64
N ASN A 124 13.61 0.91 -3.52
CA ASN A 124 12.86 0.25 -2.43
C ASN A 124 11.57 -0.40 -2.92
N THR A 125 10.87 0.26 -3.86
CA THR A 125 9.63 -0.26 -4.46
C THR A 125 9.78 -1.59 -5.20
N ASP A 126 11.00 -1.96 -5.61
CA ASP A 126 11.25 -3.22 -6.31
C ASP A 126 11.18 -4.42 -5.37
N PHE A 127 11.27 -4.18 -4.06
CA PHE A 127 11.25 -5.20 -2.99
C PHE A 127 9.93 -5.26 -2.23
N LEU A 128 8.95 -4.44 -2.60
CA LEU A 128 7.69 -4.33 -1.87
C LEU A 128 6.62 -5.20 -2.52
N PRO A 129 5.68 -5.75 -1.76
CA PRO A 129 4.51 -6.39 -2.32
C PRO A 129 3.80 -5.45 -3.30
N GLN A 130 3.41 -5.96 -4.46
CA GLN A 130 2.82 -5.15 -5.53
C GLN A 130 1.49 -5.72 -5.99
N LEU A 131 0.54 -4.83 -6.28
CA LEU A 131 -0.64 -5.20 -7.04
C LEU A 131 -0.35 -5.12 -8.55
N PRO A 132 -0.85 -6.08 -9.36
CA PRO A 132 -0.67 -6.05 -10.81
C PRO A 132 -1.23 -4.75 -11.39
N ARG A 133 -0.38 -3.99 -12.10
CA ARG A 133 -0.74 -2.65 -12.65
C ARG A 133 -1.91 -2.70 -13.61
N GLU A 134 -1.96 -3.72 -14.47
CA GLU A 134 -3.07 -3.90 -15.39
C GLU A 134 -4.39 -4.11 -14.65
N ARG A 135 -4.36 -4.85 -13.54
CA ARG A 135 -5.54 -5.04 -12.67
C ARG A 135 -5.99 -3.72 -12.05
N LEU A 136 -5.06 -2.93 -11.54
CA LEU A 136 -5.37 -1.61 -10.96
C LEU A 136 -5.97 -0.67 -12.01
N SER A 137 -5.32 -0.59 -13.19
CA SER A 137 -5.76 0.26 -14.29
C SER A 137 -7.13 -0.14 -14.83
N SER A 138 -7.39 -1.44 -15.01
CA SER A 138 -8.70 -1.91 -15.48
C SER A 138 -9.79 -1.70 -14.44
N PHE A 139 -9.49 -1.93 -13.15
CA PHE A 139 -10.44 -1.71 -12.06
C PHE A 139 -10.80 -0.23 -11.91
N TRP A 140 -9.82 0.68 -11.95
CA TRP A 140 -10.04 2.12 -11.92
C TRP A 140 -10.96 2.60 -13.05
N LYS A 141 -10.74 2.10 -14.28
CA LYS A 141 -11.59 2.40 -15.44
C LYS A 141 -13.01 1.86 -15.29
N GLU A 142 -13.13 0.61 -14.85
CA GLU A 142 -14.41 -0.04 -14.64
C GLU A 142 -15.26 0.74 -13.63
N VAL A 143 -14.66 1.11 -12.50
CA VAL A 143 -15.32 1.86 -11.44
C VAL A 143 -15.73 3.24 -11.92
N SER A 144 -14.88 3.95 -12.68
CA SER A 144 -15.25 5.25 -13.25
C SER A 144 -16.45 5.18 -14.18
N SER A 145 -16.53 4.15 -15.02
CA SER A 145 -17.66 3.92 -15.91
C SER A 145 -18.96 3.66 -15.13
N LYS A 146 -18.88 2.78 -14.12
CA LYS A 146 -20.03 2.48 -13.24
C LYS A 146 -20.54 3.72 -12.52
N LEU A 147 -19.66 4.56 -11.98
CA LEU A 147 -20.04 5.78 -11.28
C LEU A 147 -20.75 6.78 -12.20
N MET A 148 -20.25 6.97 -13.42
CA MET A 148 -20.90 7.83 -14.41
C MET A 148 -22.30 7.31 -14.80
N GLU A 149 -22.47 5.99 -14.94
CA GLU A 149 -23.78 5.36 -15.15
C GLU A 149 -24.74 5.56 -13.97
N ARG A 150 -24.23 5.77 -12.75
CA ARG A 150 -25.00 5.96 -11.51
C ARG A 150 -25.22 7.42 -11.13
N GLY A 151 -24.78 8.36 -11.95
CA GLY A 151 -25.10 9.79 -11.79
C GLY A 151 -23.91 10.68 -11.41
N VAL A 152 -22.71 10.15 -11.26
CA VAL A 152 -21.51 10.99 -11.13
C VAL A 152 -21.23 11.68 -12.46
N SER A 153 -21.05 13.00 -12.43
CA SER A 153 -20.86 13.80 -13.62
C SER A 153 -19.44 13.62 -14.21
N TYR A 154 -19.32 13.79 -15.52
CA TYR A 154 -18.00 13.85 -16.17
C TYR A 154 -17.12 14.99 -15.61
N LYS A 155 -17.75 16.11 -15.24
CA LYS A 155 -17.09 17.25 -14.59
C LYS A 155 -16.40 16.83 -13.29
N CYS A 156 -17.09 16.07 -12.44
CA CYS A 156 -16.53 15.51 -11.20
C CYS A 156 -15.29 14.64 -11.49
N TRP A 157 -15.44 13.67 -12.40
CA TRP A 157 -14.37 12.76 -12.72
C TRP A 157 -13.13 13.47 -13.31
N LYS A 158 -13.39 14.49 -14.15
CA LYS A 158 -12.31 15.33 -14.71
C LYS A 158 -11.57 16.09 -13.60
N LEU A 159 -12.28 16.70 -12.66
CA LEU A 159 -11.69 17.42 -11.52
C LEU A 159 -10.84 16.46 -10.65
N ILE A 160 -11.34 15.27 -10.30
CA ILE A 160 -10.58 14.27 -9.57
C ILE A 160 -9.29 13.92 -10.32
N GLN A 161 -9.35 13.71 -11.62
CA GLN A 161 -8.17 13.40 -12.42
C GLN A 161 -7.15 14.55 -12.46
N GLU A 162 -7.60 15.79 -12.56
CA GLU A 162 -6.75 16.98 -12.54
C GLU A 162 -6.03 17.09 -11.19
N ILE A 163 -6.73 16.93 -10.08
CA ILE A 163 -6.15 16.93 -8.73
C ILE A 163 -5.16 15.77 -8.54
N LEU A 164 -5.51 14.55 -8.93
CA LEU A 164 -4.62 13.39 -8.81
C LEU A 164 -3.40 13.44 -9.74
N ASN A 165 -3.44 14.30 -10.77
CA ASN A 165 -2.33 14.54 -11.67
C ASN A 165 -1.46 15.76 -11.28
N ASP A 166 -1.73 16.39 -10.12
CA ASP A 166 -0.89 17.48 -9.64
C ASP A 166 0.57 17.01 -9.51
N PRO A 167 1.54 17.77 -10.07
CA PRO A 167 2.96 17.42 -10.01
C PRO A 167 3.51 17.23 -8.61
N GLU A 168 2.93 17.87 -7.58
CA GLU A 168 3.34 17.71 -6.19
C GLU A 168 3.10 16.30 -5.65
N LEU A 169 2.12 15.59 -6.18
CA LEU A 169 1.88 14.19 -5.81
C LEU A 169 2.93 13.24 -6.38
N GLU A 170 3.74 13.66 -7.35
CA GLU A 170 4.78 12.83 -8.00
C GLU A 170 4.25 11.47 -8.52
N GLY A 171 2.95 11.36 -8.78
CA GLY A 171 2.28 10.10 -9.13
C GLY A 171 2.15 9.11 -7.98
N ARG A 172 2.50 9.49 -6.75
CA ARG A 172 2.59 8.60 -5.58
C ARG A 172 1.24 8.09 -5.09
N PHE A 173 0.14 8.75 -5.43
CA PHE A 173 -1.19 8.21 -5.17
C PHE A 173 -1.38 6.79 -5.76
N PHE A 174 -0.72 6.50 -6.89
CA PHE A 174 -0.75 5.20 -7.56
C PHE A 174 0.34 4.22 -7.09
N LEU A 175 1.22 4.65 -6.18
CA LEU A 175 2.37 3.86 -5.72
C LEU A 175 2.29 3.51 -4.23
N GLU A 176 1.74 4.40 -3.39
CA GLU A 176 1.74 4.19 -1.95
C GLU A 176 0.72 3.14 -1.49
N GLY A 177 0.94 2.59 -0.30
CA GLY A 177 0.00 1.72 0.38
C GLY A 177 -1.18 2.48 0.98
N ALA A 178 -2.27 1.78 1.26
CA ALA A 178 -3.42 2.36 1.96
C ALA A 178 -3.15 2.58 3.45
N ALA A 179 -2.37 1.69 4.08
CA ALA A 179 -1.97 1.82 5.49
C ALA A 179 -0.60 1.16 5.71
N ILE A 180 0.21 1.66 6.67
CA ILE A 180 1.57 1.12 6.90
C ILE A 180 1.55 -0.23 7.62
N TYR A 181 0.63 -0.44 8.57
CA TYR A 181 0.59 -1.62 9.45
C TYR A 181 -0.73 -2.38 9.41
N TYR A 182 -1.54 -2.11 8.39
CA TYR A 182 -2.88 -2.66 8.31
C TYR A 182 -3.16 -3.20 6.89
N HIS A 183 -4.36 -3.05 6.35
CA HIS A 183 -4.76 -3.55 5.02
C HIS A 183 -4.04 -2.81 3.86
N ASP A 184 -3.93 -3.49 2.73
CA ASP A 184 -3.42 -2.94 1.47
C ASP A 184 -2.06 -2.22 1.57
N ASN A 185 -1.15 -2.68 2.46
CA ASN A 185 0.23 -2.19 2.52
C ASN A 185 1.08 -2.80 1.41
N LYS A 186 0.84 -2.39 0.19
CA LYS A 186 1.51 -2.83 -1.03
C LYS A 186 1.53 -1.71 -2.05
N VAL A 187 2.46 -1.79 -3.01
CA VAL A 187 2.53 -0.78 -4.10
C VAL A 187 1.21 -0.78 -4.87
N GLY A 188 0.58 0.39 -4.95
CA GLY A 188 -0.77 0.56 -5.52
C GLY A 188 -1.90 0.30 -4.53
N GLY A 189 -1.61 0.08 -3.24
CA GLY A 189 -2.63 -0.16 -2.22
C GLY A 189 -3.59 0.99 -2.04
N LEU A 190 -3.10 2.25 -2.03
CA LEU A 190 -3.93 3.43 -1.86
C LEU A 190 -4.96 3.59 -2.99
N VAL A 191 -4.53 3.49 -4.25
CA VAL A 191 -5.48 3.54 -5.38
C VAL A 191 -6.41 2.34 -5.42
N TYR A 192 -5.95 1.16 -4.95
CA TYR A 192 -6.80 -0.02 -4.88
C TYR A 192 -7.89 0.10 -3.82
N HIS A 193 -7.54 0.51 -2.61
CA HIS A 193 -8.46 0.86 -1.54
C HIS A 193 -9.50 1.88 -2.02
N THR A 194 -9.05 3.00 -2.57
CA THR A 194 -9.93 4.04 -3.13
C THR A 194 -10.86 3.49 -4.22
N SER A 195 -10.35 2.63 -5.11
CA SER A 195 -11.17 2.00 -6.17
C SER A 195 -12.25 1.09 -5.58
N LYS A 196 -11.97 0.35 -4.50
CA LYS A 196 -12.96 -0.48 -3.81
C LYS A 196 -14.05 0.37 -3.15
N MET A 197 -13.67 1.46 -2.48
CA MET A 197 -14.62 2.41 -1.90
C MET A 197 -15.54 3.03 -2.96
N LEU A 198 -14.96 3.48 -4.08
CA LEU A 198 -15.72 4.03 -5.20
C LEU A 198 -16.65 2.99 -5.85
N ASN A 199 -16.27 1.72 -5.88
CA ASN A 199 -17.15 0.64 -6.36
C ASN A 199 -18.32 0.39 -5.37
N LEU A 200 -18.07 0.51 -4.05
CA LEU A 200 -19.14 0.47 -3.04
C LEU A 200 -20.07 1.67 -3.17
N LEU A 201 -19.55 2.87 -3.47
CA LEU A 201 -20.37 4.05 -3.76
C LEU A 201 -21.29 3.81 -4.97
N ALA A 202 -20.80 3.20 -6.04
CA ALA A 202 -21.63 2.91 -7.21
C ALA A 202 -22.82 2.00 -6.85
N ALA A 203 -22.61 1.00 -5.98
CA ALA A 203 -23.68 0.15 -5.46
C ALA A 203 -24.64 0.94 -4.54
N LEU A 204 -24.11 1.83 -3.70
CA LEU A 204 -24.93 2.66 -2.81
C LEU A 204 -25.83 3.62 -3.62
N LEU A 205 -25.30 4.27 -4.66
CA LEU A 205 -26.10 5.16 -5.55
C LEU A 205 -27.18 4.41 -6.34
N GLU A 206 -27.03 3.12 -6.54
CA GLU A 206 -28.07 2.27 -7.12
C GLU A 206 -29.18 1.96 -6.12
N ASN A 207 -28.80 1.64 -4.86
CA ASN A 207 -29.74 1.26 -3.81
C ASN A 207 -30.48 2.46 -3.19
N GLU A 208 -29.83 3.63 -3.14
CA GLU A 208 -30.32 4.86 -2.53
C GLU A 208 -30.34 5.99 -3.59
N PRO A 209 -31.36 6.02 -4.46
CA PRO A 209 -31.44 7.00 -5.56
C PRO A 209 -31.44 8.46 -5.11
N GLU A 210 -31.84 8.74 -3.86
CA GLU A 210 -31.84 10.07 -3.26
C GLU A 210 -30.43 10.66 -3.17
N LEU A 211 -29.40 9.82 -3.06
CA LEU A 211 -28.00 10.25 -3.00
C LEU A 211 -27.46 10.76 -4.34
N LYS A 212 -28.19 10.57 -5.44
CA LYS A 212 -27.72 11.02 -6.78
C LYS A 212 -27.47 12.52 -6.85
N ALA A 213 -28.24 13.32 -6.09
CA ALA A 213 -28.01 14.76 -6.01
C ALA A 213 -26.65 15.14 -5.37
N SER A 214 -26.09 14.23 -4.55
CA SER A 214 -24.79 14.39 -3.88
C SER A 214 -23.72 13.46 -4.46
N ALA A 215 -23.99 12.81 -5.60
CA ALA A 215 -23.09 11.79 -6.17
C ALA A 215 -21.67 12.35 -6.45
N ASP A 216 -21.58 13.56 -6.96
CA ASP A 216 -20.28 14.22 -7.23
C ASP A 216 -19.51 14.51 -5.95
N LEU A 217 -20.17 15.00 -4.91
CA LEU A 217 -19.54 15.27 -3.61
C LEU A 217 -19.03 13.99 -2.96
N LEU A 218 -19.85 12.94 -2.93
CA LEU A 218 -19.45 11.64 -2.37
C LEU A 218 -18.32 11.02 -3.16
N CYS A 219 -18.35 11.13 -4.50
CA CYS A 219 -17.29 10.63 -5.37
C CYS A 219 -15.97 11.39 -5.15
N CYS A 220 -15.98 12.73 -5.14
CA CYS A 220 -14.80 13.53 -4.80
C CYS A 220 -14.28 13.22 -3.40
N GLY A 221 -15.19 13.14 -2.42
CA GLY A 221 -14.84 12.81 -1.04
C GLY A 221 -14.11 11.48 -0.93
N MET A 222 -14.69 10.41 -1.50
CA MET A 222 -14.05 9.08 -1.46
C MET A 222 -12.75 9.01 -2.27
N ALA A 223 -12.66 9.71 -3.39
CA ALA A 223 -11.43 9.71 -4.19
C ALA A 223 -10.28 10.45 -3.49
N LEU A 224 -10.56 11.41 -2.64
CA LEU A 224 -9.57 12.34 -2.09
C LEU A 224 -9.45 12.30 -0.56
N HIS A 225 -10.26 11.49 0.17
CA HIS A 225 -10.23 11.45 1.65
C HIS A 225 -8.83 11.18 2.20
N ASP A 226 -8.11 10.31 1.56
CA ASP A 226 -6.78 9.82 1.94
C ASP A 226 -5.63 10.43 1.12
N ILE A 227 -5.86 11.47 0.34
CA ILE A 227 -4.84 12.07 -0.52
C ILE A 227 -3.60 12.52 0.25
N GLY A 228 -3.77 12.89 1.50
CA GLY A 228 -2.68 13.29 2.38
C GLY A 228 -1.70 12.18 2.74
N LYS A 229 -2.07 10.90 2.58
CA LYS A 229 -1.18 9.75 2.78
C LYS A 229 0.03 9.79 1.85
N VAL A 230 -0.09 10.40 0.67
CA VAL A 230 1.02 10.64 -0.25
C VAL A 230 2.15 11.47 0.39
N PHE A 231 1.82 12.33 1.36
CA PHE A 231 2.79 13.15 2.10
C PHE A 231 3.22 12.55 3.43
N GLU A 232 2.38 11.71 4.01
CA GLU A 232 2.64 11.01 5.26
C GLU A 232 3.52 9.77 5.04
N TYR A 233 3.31 9.04 3.95
CA TYR A 233 4.01 7.79 3.65
C TYR A 233 5.11 7.97 2.61
N ARG A 234 6.09 7.06 2.65
CA ARG A 234 7.14 6.91 1.64
C ARG A 234 7.55 5.45 1.54
N ASP A 235 7.45 4.90 0.33
CA ASP A 235 7.85 3.53 0.03
C ASP A 235 7.21 2.51 1.00
N LEU A 236 5.89 2.62 1.21
CA LEU A 236 5.06 1.81 2.11
C LEU A 236 5.44 1.91 3.60
N GLY A 237 6.25 2.88 3.98
CA GLY A 237 6.66 3.16 5.34
C GLY A 237 6.37 4.60 5.76
N PRO A 238 6.72 4.99 7.00
CA PRO A 238 6.58 6.36 7.45
C PRO A 238 7.53 7.28 6.69
N GLY A 239 6.98 8.33 6.08
CA GLY A 239 7.76 9.39 5.45
C GLY A 239 8.47 10.30 6.46
N LYS A 240 9.30 11.24 5.99
CA LYS A 240 10.06 12.17 6.85
C LYS A 240 9.18 12.93 7.84
N TYR A 241 7.97 13.29 7.46
CA TYR A 241 7.03 14.08 8.26
C TYR A 241 5.76 13.30 8.60
N TRP A 242 5.86 12.00 8.80
CA TRP A 242 4.75 11.07 9.08
C TRP A 242 3.86 11.51 10.26
N TYR A 243 4.42 12.23 11.24
CA TYR A 243 3.70 12.78 12.39
C TYR A 243 2.74 13.93 12.03
N ALA A 244 2.87 14.51 10.83
CA ALA A 244 1.95 15.53 10.32
C ALA A 244 0.75 14.88 9.62
N ASN A 245 -0.08 14.23 10.39
CA ASN A 245 -1.31 13.50 10.04
C ASN A 245 -1.84 13.76 8.61
N HIS A 246 -2.10 12.69 7.83
CA HIS A 246 -2.57 12.79 6.44
C HIS A 246 -3.83 13.63 6.26
N ARG A 247 -4.75 13.69 7.25
CA ARG A 247 -5.95 14.54 7.17
C ARG A 247 -5.58 16.02 7.06
N ILE A 248 -4.63 16.48 7.87
CA ILE A 248 -4.12 17.86 7.82
C ILE A 248 -3.42 18.09 6.47
N ARG A 249 -2.55 17.18 6.06
CA ARG A 249 -1.82 17.26 4.79
C ARG A 249 -2.76 17.24 3.58
N GLY A 250 -3.83 16.44 3.66
CA GLY A 250 -4.88 16.39 2.64
C GLY A 250 -5.62 17.72 2.52
N ILE A 251 -6.00 18.34 3.64
CA ILE A 251 -6.66 19.66 3.64
C ILE A 251 -5.72 20.74 3.08
N GLU A 252 -4.46 20.76 3.48
CA GLU A 252 -3.46 21.69 2.95
C GLU A 252 -3.30 21.56 1.44
N PHE A 253 -3.26 20.31 0.94
CA PHE A 253 -3.15 20.04 -0.48
C PHE A 253 -4.41 20.48 -1.25
N ILE A 254 -5.60 20.11 -0.79
CA ILE A 254 -6.86 20.50 -1.42
C ILE A 254 -7.09 22.01 -1.38
N ALA A 255 -6.55 22.73 -0.38
CA ALA A 255 -6.65 24.18 -0.33
C ALA A 255 -5.98 24.90 -1.52
N ARG A 256 -5.03 24.27 -2.20
CA ARG A 256 -4.39 24.80 -3.42
C ARG A 256 -5.31 24.70 -4.64
N HIS A 257 -6.23 23.74 -4.63
CA HIS A 257 -7.24 23.54 -5.69
C HIS A 257 -8.58 24.24 -5.37
N LYS A 258 -8.57 25.13 -4.34
CA LYS A 258 -9.81 25.80 -3.88
C LYS A 258 -10.55 26.49 -5.01
N ASP A 259 -9.85 27.33 -5.77
CA ASP A 259 -10.47 28.16 -6.80
C ASP A 259 -11.04 27.30 -7.95
N GLU A 260 -10.34 26.22 -8.33
CA GLU A 260 -10.78 25.25 -9.33
C GLU A 260 -12.04 24.49 -8.88
N ILE A 261 -12.08 24.09 -7.59
CA ILE A 261 -13.23 23.38 -7.00
C ILE A 261 -14.43 24.32 -6.92
N ILE A 262 -14.24 25.58 -6.47
CA ILE A 262 -15.32 26.57 -6.35
C ILE A 262 -15.85 26.96 -7.72
N GLU A 263 -15.00 27.12 -8.74
CA GLU A 263 -15.42 27.37 -10.11
C GLU A 263 -16.21 26.20 -10.68
N ALA A 264 -15.81 24.98 -10.38
CA ALA A 264 -16.52 23.79 -10.85
C ALA A 264 -17.86 23.58 -10.14
N TYR A 265 -17.98 23.95 -8.87
CA TYR A 265 -19.17 23.73 -8.03
C TYR A 265 -19.57 25.02 -7.29
N ASP A 266 -19.14 25.14 -6.01
CA ASP A 266 -19.35 26.32 -5.16
C ASP A 266 -18.50 26.21 -3.88
N GLU A 267 -18.59 27.23 -3.01
CA GLU A 267 -17.89 27.27 -1.72
C GLU A 267 -18.39 26.18 -0.76
N ASP A 268 -19.69 25.82 -0.77
CA ASP A 268 -20.25 24.80 0.11
C ASP A 268 -19.68 23.40 -0.24
N PHE A 269 -19.62 23.06 -1.52
CA PHE A 269 -19.01 21.82 -1.98
C PHE A 269 -17.54 21.72 -1.51
N TYR A 270 -16.77 22.80 -1.67
CA TYR A 270 -15.37 22.84 -1.21
C TYR A 270 -15.27 22.64 0.30
N ARG A 271 -16.14 23.27 1.11
CA ARG A 271 -16.16 23.12 2.57
C ARG A 271 -16.58 21.72 3.00
N GLN A 272 -17.55 21.13 2.35
CA GLN A 272 -17.94 19.74 2.61
C GLN A 272 -16.84 18.76 2.24
N LEU A 273 -16.09 18.98 1.15
CA LEU A 273 -14.94 18.17 0.81
C LEU A 273 -13.81 18.25 1.88
N GLN A 274 -13.53 19.45 2.39
CA GLN A 274 -12.60 19.62 3.52
C GLN A 274 -13.09 18.87 4.77
N CYS A 275 -14.39 18.96 5.08
CA CYS A 275 -15.00 18.25 6.18
C CYS A 275 -14.84 16.72 6.04
N ILE A 276 -15.10 16.16 4.85
CA ILE A 276 -14.88 14.75 4.57
C ILE A 276 -13.45 14.34 4.86
N ILE A 277 -12.45 15.08 4.36
CA ILE A 277 -11.03 14.78 4.57
C ILE A 277 -10.66 14.87 6.05
N ALA A 278 -11.21 15.84 6.81
CA ALA A 278 -10.94 16.00 8.22
C ALA A 278 -11.52 14.86 9.08
N GLU A 279 -12.73 14.39 8.74
CA GLU A 279 -13.61 13.66 9.65
C GLU A 279 -13.85 12.19 9.25
N HIS A 280 -13.24 11.70 8.14
CA HIS A 280 -13.49 10.33 7.64
C HIS A 280 -13.07 9.23 8.64
N HIS A 281 -12.21 9.51 9.61
CA HIS A 281 -11.84 8.54 10.66
C HIS A 281 -12.91 8.36 11.75
N GLY A 282 -13.96 9.17 11.78
CA GLY A 282 -15.06 9.04 12.73
C GLY A 282 -14.59 9.13 14.19
N GLU A 283 -14.94 8.12 15.01
CA GLU A 283 -14.60 8.09 16.45
C GLU A 283 -13.10 8.03 16.75
N TYR A 284 -12.29 7.62 15.79
CA TYR A 284 -10.81 7.61 15.90
C TYR A 284 -10.16 8.95 15.49
N GLY A 285 -10.98 9.94 15.17
CA GLY A 285 -10.58 11.29 14.79
C GLY A 285 -11.62 12.32 15.21
N ASP A 286 -11.99 13.21 14.29
CA ASP A 286 -13.09 14.14 14.50
C ASP A 286 -14.41 13.48 14.05
N ARG A 287 -15.46 13.61 14.84
CA ARG A 287 -16.76 13.02 14.51
C ARG A 287 -17.35 13.72 13.28
N PRO A 288 -17.92 12.95 12.31
CA PRO A 288 -18.55 13.51 11.13
C PRO A 288 -19.61 14.54 11.48
N SER A 289 -19.49 15.75 10.91
CA SER A 289 -20.46 16.85 11.08
C SER A 289 -21.40 16.97 9.88
N THR A 290 -21.13 16.25 8.79
CA THR A 290 -22.01 16.19 7.62
C THR A 290 -22.40 14.75 7.28
N ILE A 291 -23.57 14.58 6.63
CA ILE A 291 -24.01 13.26 6.16
C ILE A 291 -22.99 12.70 5.14
N ALA A 292 -22.40 13.54 4.29
CA ALA A 292 -21.40 13.11 3.33
C ALA A 292 -20.14 12.56 4.02
N ALA A 293 -19.62 13.23 5.05
CA ALA A 293 -18.48 12.74 5.83
C ALA A 293 -18.82 11.43 6.55
N ALA A 294 -20.03 11.29 7.10
CA ALA A 294 -20.47 10.06 7.74
C ALA A 294 -20.57 8.89 6.75
N ILE A 295 -21.09 9.10 5.55
CA ILE A 295 -21.16 8.05 4.50
C ILE A 295 -19.76 7.62 4.08
N VAL A 296 -18.83 8.55 3.88
CA VAL A 296 -17.44 8.24 3.53
C VAL A 296 -16.78 7.44 4.66
N HIS A 297 -16.95 7.84 5.92
CA HIS A 297 -16.47 7.12 7.10
C HIS A 297 -16.99 5.67 7.15
N PHE A 298 -18.28 5.43 6.95
CA PHE A 298 -18.85 4.09 6.98
C PHE A 298 -18.31 3.20 5.88
N ILE A 299 -18.14 3.72 4.66
CA ILE A 299 -17.61 2.96 3.52
C ILE A 299 -16.13 2.67 3.71
N ASP A 300 -15.34 3.65 4.17
CA ASP A 300 -13.93 3.50 4.47
C ASP A 300 -13.72 2.44 5.58
N THR A 301 -14.45 2.55 6.68
CA THR A 301 -14.40 1.58 7.77
C THR A 301 -14.80 0.18 7.30
N ALA A 302 -15.89 0.05 6.56
CA ALA A 302 -16.33 -1.26 6.06
C ALA A 302 -15.29 -1.87 5.11
N GLU A 303 -14.75 -1.09 4.17
CA GLU A 303 -13.75 -1.56 3.21
C GLU A 303 -12.46 -2.00 3.93
N SER A 304 -11.90 -1.15 4.78
CA SER A 304 -10.65 -1.40 5.48
C SER A 304 -10.75 -2.61 6.42
N GLN A 305 -11.85 -2.73 7.18
CA GLN A 305 -12.07 -3.85 8.08
C GLN A 305 -12.24 -5.18 7.32
N ILE A 306 -13.04 -5.20 6.28
CA ILE A 306 -13.25 -6.40 5.46
C ILE A 306 -11.93 -6.83 4.81
N THR A 307 -11.20 -5.90 4.20
CA THR A 307 -9.91 -6.20 3.57
C THR A 307 -8.91 -6.72 4.59
N GLY A 308 -8.78 -6.08 5.76
CA GLY A 308 -7.88 -6.53 6.83
C GLY A 308 -8.20 -7.93 7.34
N LEU A 309 -9.48 -8.28 7.50
CA LEU A 309 -9.89 -9.63 7.90
C LEU A 309 -9.55 -10.67 6.83
N LEU A 310 -9.78 -10.37 5.55
CA LEU A 310 -9.46 -11.28 4.45
C LEU A 310 -7.95 -11.49 4.30
N GLU A 311 -7.15 -10.43 4.37
CA GLU A 311 -5.69 -10.52 4.34
C GLU A 311 -5.16 -11.34 5.52
N SER A 312 -5.63 -11.06 6.75
CA SER A 312 -5.26 -11.82 7.95
C SER A 312 -5.64 -13.29 7.83
N GLN A 313 -6.80 -13.63 7.25
CA GLN A 313 -7.17 -15.03 7.02
C GLN A 313 -6.26 -15.72 6.01
N ILE A 314 -5.84 -15.01 4.94
CA ILE A 314 -4.91 -15.52 3.92
C ILE A 314 -3.54 -15.78 4.56
N GLU A 315 -3.01 -14.82 5.31
CA GLU A 315 -1.74 -14.92 6.01
C GLU A 315 -1.73 -16.07 7.03
N ASN A 316 -2.84 -16.27 7.74
CA ASN A 316 -3.03 -17.38 8.68
C ASN A 316 -3.38 -18.71 7.98
N GLN A 317 -3.23 -18.81 6.66
CA GLN A 317 -3.49 -20.04 5.89
C GLN A 317 -4.89 -20.62 6.12
N GLY A 318 -5.90 -19.76 6.23
CA GLY A 318 -7.29 -20.17 6.45
C GLY A 318 -7.62 -20.62 7.88
N LYS A 319 -6.75 -20.38 8.85
CA LYS A 319 -7.02 -20.63 10.28
C LYS A 319 -7.78 -19.43 10.88
N ARG A 320 -8.20 -19.60 12.15
CA ARG A 320 -8.83 -18.52 12.95
C ARG A 320 -8.00 -17.23 12.91
N VAL A 321 -8.70 -16.12 12.79
CA VAL A 321 -8.12 -14.78 12.83
C VAL A 321 -8.43 -14.14 14.18
N ARG A 322 -7.47 -13.48 14.80
CA ARG A 322 -7.71 -12.65 15.99
C ARG A 322 -7.95 -11.21 15.55
N ASN A 323 -9.15 -10.70 15.85
CA ASN A 323 -9.49 -9.29 15.70
C ASN A 323 -9.43 -8.60 17.08
N SER A 324 -9.00 -7.32 17.13
CA SER A 324 -8.90 -6.56 18.38
C SER A 324 -10.25 -6.38 19.07
N ASP A 325 -11.29 -6.13 18.28
CA ASP A 325 -12.58 -5.69 18.78
C ASP A 325 -13.50 -6.89 19.08
N TRP A 326 -13.39 -7.98 18.30
CA TRP A 326 -14.30 -9.13 18.37
C TRP A 326 -13.64 -10.42 18.86
N GLY A 327 -12.33 -10.43 19.11
CA GLY A 327 -11.62 -11.62 19.58
C GLY A 327 -11.32 -12.61 18.45
N TRP A 328 -11.58 -13.90 18.65
CA TRP A 328 -11.32 -14.94 17.66
C TRP A 328 -12.48 -15.13 16.70
N LEU A 329 -12.20 -15.06 15.41
CA LEU A 329 -13.15 -15.26 14.33
C LEU A 329 -12.85 -16.56 13.58
N GLU A 330 -13.90 -17.33 13.29
CA GLU A 330 -13.79 -18.52 12.44
C GLU A 330 -13.60 -18.12 10.98
N PRO A 331 -12.75 -18.85 10.22
CA PRO A 331 -12.50 -18.56 8.83
C PRO A 331 -13.72 -18.86 7.95
N ILE A 332 -13.81 -18.18 6.83
CA ILE A 332 -14.78 -18.46 5.77
C ILE A 332 -14.08 -19.09 4.56
N PRO A 333 -14.78 -19.88 3.72
CA PRO A 333 -14.22 -20.34 2.45
C PRO A 333 -13.88 -19.14 1.56
N LEU A 334 -12.63 -19.06 1.12
CA LEU A 334 -12.20 -18.05 0.14
C LEU A 334 -12.08 -18.69 -1.24
N GLY A 335 -12.57 -18.00 -2.26
CA GLY A 335 -12.33 -18.38 -3.65
C GLY A 335 -10.83 -18.33 -3.95
N GLN A 336 -10.36 -19.18 -4.88
CA GLN A 336 -8.97 -19.11 -5.33
C GLN A 336 -8.76 -17.77 -6.04
N SER A 337 -8.11 -16.84 -5.37
CA SER A 337 -7.56 -15.65 -6.03
C SER A 337 -6.45 -16.17 -6.94
N GLY A 338 -6.73 -16.15 -8.25
CA GLY A 338 -5.92 -16.61 -9.38
C GLY A 338 -4.44 -16.91 -9.13
N LYS A 339 -4.11 -18.06 -8.56
CA LYS A 339 -2.81 -18.66 -8.82
C LYS A 339 -2.84 -19.11 -10.30
N PRO A 340 -1.84 -18.75 -11.10
CA PRO A 340 -1.75 -19.28 -12.44
C PRO A 340 -1.77 -20.81 -12.33
N LYS A 341 -2.68 -21.47 -13.05
CA LYS A 341 -2.69 -22.93 -13.13
C LYS A 341 -1.29 -23.34 -13.60
N LYS A 342 -0.59 -24.17 -12.82
CA LYS A 342 0.58 -24.87 -13.34
C LYS A 342 0.16 -25.56 -14.63
N PRO A 343 0.96 -25.50 -15.72
CA PRO A 343 0.70 -26.28 -16.89
C PRO A 343 0.53 -27.72 -16.44
N GLN A 344 -0.57 -28.35 -16.82
CA GLN A 344 -0.72 -29.80 -16.69
C GLN A 344 0.25 -30.41 -17.72
N ASP A 345 1.21 -31.19 -17.24
CA ASP A 345 2.09 -32.05 -18.06
C ASP A 345 1.27 -33.06 -18.89
#